data_5d03866da88f08a7f7a8a0cf7a5a7cbf
#
_entry.id   5d03866da88f08a7f7a8a0cf7a5a7cbf
#
_cell.length_a   1.000
_cell.length_b   1.000
_cell.length_c   1.000
_cell.angle_alpha   90.00
_cell.angle_beta   90.00
_cell.angle_gamma   90.00
#
_symmetry.space_group_name_H-M   'P 1'
#
loop_
_entity.id
_entity.type
_entity.pdbx_description
1 polymer ?
#
loop_
_entity_poly.entity_id
_entity_poly.type
_entity_poly.pdbx_seq_one_letter_code
_entity_poly.pdbx_strand_id
1 'polypeptide(L)'
;MVTTAIITITTIIRTSIAESAMFDTFVIVDWSAASQPKTGRDSIWICAVDRDGSERLIENPHTRHRAKNLLGELLSDAMVRGERVLLGFDFPFGYPAGFAARLGLNAAPPWRAVWDEIASCLKDAENNKNDRFTMAAEFNRRVSNGTFPFWGCPVRFQHEFLGPKHHNGHAAQGLAEKRLIDCWMVGAQPCWKLAYTGSVGSQSLTGIPVVRELRDDPGWAAGARIWPFETGLSSPDDAQMVFAEVWPSWWRSEIRRDYGPPNDKAQVRTVAALFAAANRVGGLPGWFAGDPGLTAEQRHQVETEEAWTLGVTAPRQRAPLAPSPTLPRGRGRGAVPVVRSPKTLPRKRGREARRASGEPVGAAVQSAATEYTYLRDPAAIYRRSFAAIRAEADLERFPPSLRSLALRLAHSAGDVAILDELAWSRGAVQSGRRALAGGAPVLVDATMVTAGIVRDRLPAQNPVICTLHDHAVAEISAAQRTTRSAAAVELWRPHLKGAVVAIGNAPTALFRLLELLAAGADRPALVLGFPVGFVGAAEAKDTLIGLAGGPAYIALKGRRGGSALAAAAVNALAAGKRP
;
A
#
# COMPACT_ATOMS: atom_id res chain seq x y z
N MET A 1 5.46 -25.79 -50.45
CA MET A 1 6.74 -25.53 -49.70
C MET A 1 6.66 -24.37 -48.73
N VAL A 2 5.92 -23.31 -48.97
CA VAL A 2 5.84 -22.15 -48.04
C VAL A 2 5.05 -22.47 -46.76
N THR A 3 3.98 -23.27 -46.87
CA THR A 3 3.13 -23.61 -45.70
C THR A 3 3.84 -24.54 -44.70
N THR A 4 4.70 -25.44 -45.17
CA THR A 4 5.48 -26.33 -44.29
C THR A 4 6.58 -25.58 -43.56
N ALA A 5 7.21 -24.57 -44.20
CA ALA A 5 8.24 -23.73 -43.55
C ALA A 5 7.66 -22.85 -42.41
N ILE A 6 6.43 -22.33 -42.60
CA ILE A 6 5.76 -21.51 -41.56
C ILE A 6 5.39 -22.37 -40.35
N ILE A 7 4.89 -23.59 -40.55
CA ILE A 7 4.57 -24.51 -39.45
C ILE A 7 5.83 -24.93 -38.71
N THR A 8 6.94 -25.19 -39.40
CA THR A 8 8.22 -25.56 -38.79
C THR A 8 8.82 -24.39 -37.99
N ILE A 9 8.79 -23.16 -38.52
CA ILE A 9 9.28 -21.97 -37.83
C ILE A 9 8.40 -21.69 -36.60
N THR A 10 7.09 -21.78 -36.69
CA THR A 10 6.18 -21.58 -35.55
C THR A 10 6.36 -22.67 -34.50
N THR A 11 6.64 -23.90 -34.87
CA THR A 11 6.94 -25.00 -33.95
C THR A 11 8.30 -24.82 -33.30
N ILE A 12 9.34 -24.42 -34.04
CA ILE A 12 10.68 -24.13 -33.49
C ILE A 12 10.63 -22.94 -32.54
N ILE A 13 9.90 -21.86 -32.88
CA ILE A 13 9.72 -20.71 -31.99
C ILE A 13 8.94 -21.11 -30.73
N ARG A 14 7.90 -21.93 -30.84
CA ARG A 14 7.16 -22.46 -29.68
C ARG A 14 8.01 -23.38 -28.80
N THR A 15 8.85 -24.23 -29.37
CA THR A 15 9.76 -25.09 -28.60
C THR A 15 10.86 -24.29 -27.94
N SER A 16 11.47 -23.32 -28.63
CA SER A 16 12.51 -22.43 -28.07
C SER A 16 11.98 -21.53 -26.94
N ILE A 17 10.72 -21.06 -27.03
CA ILE A 17 10.10 -20.28 -25.95
C ILE A 17 9.72 -21.19 -24.77
N ALA A 18 9.37 -22.46 -25.00
CA ALA A 18 9.09 -23.43 -23.94
C ALA A 18 10.36 -23.84 -23.16
N GLU A 19 11.52 -23.85 -23.81
CA GLU A 19 12.82 -24.17 -23.20
C GLU A 19 13.41 -23.01 -22.35
N SER A 20 12.87 -21.79 -22.44
CA SER A 20 13.37 -20.62 -21.67
C SER A 20 12.58 -20.33 -20.39
N ALA A 21 11.53 -21.07 -20.07
CA ALA A 21 10.70 -20.83 -18.89
C ALA A 21 11.41 -21.36 -17.63
N MET A 22 11.69 -20.47 -16.65
CA MET A 22 12.41 -20.83 -15.42
C MET A 22 11.56 -21.62 -14.42
N PHE A 23 10.27 -21.29 -14.31
CA PHE A 23 9.36 -21.90 -13.32
C PHE A 23 8.07 -22.37 -13.99
N ASP A 24 7.48 -23.42 -13.40
CA ASP A 24 6.22 -24.01 -13.83
C ASP A 24 5.04 -23.45 -13.02
N THR A 25 5.27 -23.12 -11.77
CA THR A 25 4.24 -22.65 -10.83
C THR A 25 4.72 -21.40 -10.08
N PHE A 26 3.81 -20.44 -9.92
CA PHE A 26 4.02 -19.19 -9.18
C PHE A 26 3.03 -19.10 -8.03
N VAL A 27 3.53 -19.04 -6.80
CA VAL A 27 2.72 -18.94 -5.59
C VAL A 27 3.00 -17.60 -4.93
N ILE A 28 1.97 -16.75 -4.76
CA ILE A 28 2.10 -15.46 -4.09
C ILE A 28 1.25 -15.46 -2.82
N VAL A 29 1.87 -15.03 -1.75
CA VAL A 29 1.32 -15.04 -0.40
C VAL A 29 1.29 -13.61 0.15
N ASP A 30 0.11 -13.10 0.44
CA ASP A 30 -0.11 -11.92 1.29
C ASP A 30 -0.22 -12.41 2.74
N TRP A 31 0.71 -11.98 3.61
CA TRP A 31 0.86 -12.52 4.95
C TRP A 31 0.21 -11.65 6.01
N SER A 32 -0.29 -12.26 7.08
CA SER A 32 -0.92 -11.54 8.18
C SER A 32 -0.38 -11.95 9.55
N ALA A 33 0.01 -10.94 10.33
CA ALA A 33 0.39 -11.10 11.74
C ALA A 33 -0.80 -11.01 12.71
N ALA A 34 -2.03 -11.22 12.25
CA ALA A 34 -3.22 -11.23 13.10
C ALA A 34 -3.06 -12.17 14.29
N SER A 35 -3.47 -11.72 15.50
CA SER A 35 -3.36 -12.52 16.74
C SER A 35 -4.57 -13.44 16.98
N GLN A 36 -5.47 -13.55 16.02
CA GLN A 36 -6.67 -14.41 16.04
C GLN A 36 -6.93 -14.93 14.63
N PRO A 37 -7.65 -16.05 14.47
CA PRO A 37 -8.09 -16.51 13.16
C PRO A 37 -8.86 -15.43 12.43
N LYS A 38 -8.52 -15.20 11.15
CA LYS A 38 -9.09 -14.12 10.36
C LYS A 38 -9.15 -14.49 8.88
N THR A 39 -10.25 -14.12 8.22
CA THR A 39 -10.45 -14.22 6.78
C THR A 39 -10.90 -12.88 6.20
N GLY A 40 -10.88 -12.74 4.88
CA GLY A 40 -11.30 -11.55 4.17
C GLY A 40 -10.20 -10.48 4.12
N ARG A 41 -10.55 -9.24 4.43
CA ARG A 41 -9.63 -8.10 4.39
C ARG A 41 -8.57 -8.17 5.50
N ASP A 42 -7.34 -7.76 5.19
CA ASP A 42 -6.18 -7.77 6.10
C ASP A 42 -5.95 -9.15 6.74
N SER A 43 -6.10 -10.23 5.96
CA SER A 43 -5.85 -11.61 6.36
C SER A 43 -4.92 -12.29 5.36
N ILE A 44 -4.58 -13.56 5.58
CA ILE A 44 -3.69 -14.29 4.66
C ILE A 44 -4.44 -14.63 3.37
N TRP A 45 -3.81 -14.35 2.23
CA TRP A 45 -4.26 -14.80 0.91
C TRP A 45 -3.14 -15.53 0.19
N ILE A 46 -3.48 -16.65 -0.45
CA ILE A 46 -2.53 -17.47 -1.23
C ILE A 46 -3.12 -17.64 -2.62
N CYS A 47 -2.36 -17.30 -3.65
CA CYS A 47 -2.70 -17.55 -5.03
C CYS A 47 -1.59 -18.36 -5.70
N ALA A 48 -1.96 -19.45 -6.35
CA ALA A 48 -1.07 -20.23 -7.20
C ALA A 48 -1.56 -20.19 -8.65
N VAL A 49 -0.63 -19.92 -9.58
CA VAL A 49 -0.89 -19.94 -11.03
C VAL A 49 0.15 -20.79 -11.73
N ASP A 50 -0.25 -21.42 -12.83
CA ASP A 50 0.64 -22.16 -13.70
C ASP A 50 1.42 -21.24 -14.63
N ARG A 51 2.45 -21.76 -15.31
CA ARG A 51 3.29 -20.99 -16.24
C ARG A 51 2.50 -20.33 -17.39
N ASP A 52 1.35 -20.88 -17.76
CA ASP A 52 0.46 -20.28 -18.77
C ASP A 52 -0.41 -19.15 -18.21
N GLY A 53 -0.38 -18.94 -16.88
CA GLY A 53 -1.16 -17.94 -16.16
C GLY A 53 -2.55 -18.42 -15.74
N SER A 54 -2.88 -19.69 -15.93
CA SER A 54 -4.11 -20.28 -15.39
C SER A 54 -4.05 -20.35 -13.86
N GLU A 55 -5.16 -19.97 -13.21
CA GLU A 55 -5.26 -20.01 -11.75
C GLU A 55 -5.47 -21.44 -11.28
N ARG A 56 -4.51 -21.99 -10.54
CA ARG A 56 -4.58 -23.32 -9.91
C ARG A 56 -5.30 -23.24 -8.57
N LEU A 57 -5.06 -22.18 -7.80
CA LEU A 57 -5.59 -22.01 -6.45
C LEU A 57 -5.72 -20.54 -6.09
N ILE A 58 -6.79 -20.20 -5.38
CA ILE A 58 -6.93 -18.95 -4.61
C ILE A 58 -7.60 -19.26 -3.28
N GLU A 59 -6.86 -19.12 -2.18
CA GLU A 59 -7.31 -19.51 -0.84
C GLU A 59 -7.10 -18.39 0.19
N ASN A 60 -7.95 -18.41 1.22
CA ASN A 60 -7.90 -17.48 2.33
C ASN A 60 -7.86 -18.24 3.67
N PRO A 61 -6.73 -18.85 4.01
CA PRO A 61 -6.58 -19.62 5.24
C PRO A 61 -6.74 -18.71 6.46
N HIS A 62 -7.55 -19.16 7.42
CA HIS A 62 -7.90 -18.36 8.60
C HIS A 62 -6.79 -18.27 9.66
N THR A 63 -5.76 -19.14 9.57
CA THR A 63 -4.60 -19.13 10.46
C THR A 63 -3.29 -19.35 9.69
N ARG A 64 -2.16 -18.90 10.29
CA ARG A 64 -0.80 -19.15 9.77
C ARG A 64 -0.45 -20.63 9.71
N HIS A 65 -0.90 -21.40 10.69
CA HIS A 65 -0.73 -22.86 10.69
C HIS A 65 -1.41 -23.51 9.48
N ARG A 66 -2.68 -23.14 9.20
CA ARG A 66 -3.38 -23.64 8.00
C ARG A 66 -2.72 -23.16 6.70
N ALA A 67 -2.24 -21.92 6.67
CA ALA A 67 -1.49 -21.41 5.53
C ALA A 67 -0.20 -22.19 5.27
N LYS A 68 0.59 -22.49 6.32
CA LYS A 68 1.80 -23.31 6.23
C LYS A 68 1.49 -24.70 5.68
N ASN A 69 0.47 -25.36 6.22
CA ASN A 69 0.08 -26.71 5.77
C ASN A 69 -0.33 -26.69 4.29
N LEU A 70 -1.15 -25.73 3.87
CA LEU A 70 -1.55 -25.57 2.48
C LEU A 70 -0.36 -25.35 1.54
N LEU A 71 0.60 -24.51 1.95
CA LEU A 71 1.83 -24.29 1.19
C LEU A 71 2.67 -25.58 1.10
N GLY A 72 2.79 -26.33 2.19
CA GLY A 72 3.46 -27.62 2.20
C GLY A 72 2.80 -28.65 1.26
N GLU A 73 1.46 -28.72 1.27
CA GLU A 73 0.68 -29.53 0.33
C GLU A 73 0.99 -29.15 -1.13
N LEU A 74 0.96 -27.85 -1.47
CA LEU A 74 1.27 -27.34 -2.81
C LEU A 74 2.70 -27.68 -3.26
N LEU A 75 3.68 -27.53 -2.36
CA LEU A 75 5.08 -27.84 -2.65
C LEU A 75 5.32 -29.35 -2.82
N SER A 76 4.72 -30.18 -1.98
CA SER A 76 4.76 -31.63 -2.11
C SER A 76 4.19 -32.09 -3.47
N ASP A 77 3.05 -31.56 -3.84
CA ASP A 77 2.41 -31.83 -5.13
C ASP A 77 3.29 -31.41 -6.33
N ALA A 78 3.94 -30.23 -6.23
CA ALA A 78 4.86 -29.76 -7.24
C ALA A 78 6.10 -30.66 -7.36
N MET A 79 6.64 -31.14 -6.23
CA MET A 79 7.74 -32.10 -6.22
C MET A 79 7.38 -33.39 -6.95
N VAL A 80 6.21 -33.95 -6.66
CA VAL A 80 5.71 -35.16 -7.34
C VAL A 80 5.59 -34.96 -8.84
N ARG A 81 5.22 -33.76 -9.29
CA ARG A 81 5.11 -33.41 -10.72
C ARG A 81 6.45 -33.02 -11.36
N GLY A 82 7.53 -32.91 -10.58
CA GLY A 82 8.83 -32.41 -11.07
C GLY A 82 8.82 -30.94 -11.48
N GLU A 83 7.90 -30.14 -10.93
CA GLU A 83 7.74 -28.73 -11.24
C GLU A 83 8.75 -27.85 -10.49
N ARG A 84 9.18 -26.77 -11.15
CA ARG A 84 9.91 -25.67 -10.52
C ARG A 84 8.95 -24.61 -10.01
N VAL A 85 9.10 -24.20 -8.74
CA VAL A 85 8.16 -23.30 -8.07
C VAL A 85 8.84 -22.03 -7.60
N LEU A 86 8.23 -20.87 -7.89
CA LEU A 86 8.60 -19.58 -7.30
C LEU A 86 7.54 -19.17 -6.28
N LEU A 87 7.94 -19.01 -5.00
CA LEU A 87 7.08 -18.54 -3.91
C LEU A 87 7.46 -17.12 -3.53
N GLY A 88 6.50 -16.19 -3.63
CA GLY A 88 6.65 -14.80 -3.22
C GLY A 88 5.86 -14.50 -1.95
N PHE A 89 6.51 -13.88 -0.94
CA PHE A 89 5.88 -13.44 0.31
C PHE A 89 5.98 -11.92 0.46
N ASP A 90 4.93 -11.27 0.92
CA ASP A 90 4.81 -9.80 1.00
C ASP A 90 5.36 -9.19 2.30
N PHE A 91 6.39 -9.76 2.87
CA PHE A 91 7.06 -9.21 4.04
C PHE A 91 8.58 -9.25 3.92
N PRO A 92 9.30 -8.36 4.65
CA PRO A 92 10.77 -8.33 4.67
C PRO A 92 11.39 -9.65 5.12
N PHE A 93 12.30 -10.18 4.31
CA PHE A 93 13.07 -11.40 4.64
C PHE A 93 14.32 -11.09 5.46
N GLY A 94 14.80 -9.86 5.40
CA GLY A 94 15.99 -9.41 6.11
C GLY A 94 15.74 -8.18 6.99
N TYR A 95 16.78 -7.85 7.73
CA TYR A 95 16.84 -6.67 8.60
C TYR A 95 18.04 -5.80 8.20
N PRO A 96 18.03 -4.48 8.53
CA PRO A 96 19.18 -3.61 8.29
C PRO A 96 20.49 -4.23 8.81
N ALA A 97 21.55 -4.11 8.01
CA ALA A 97 22.84 -4.71 8.29
C ALA A 97 23.37 -4.37 9.68
N GLY A 98 24.02 -5.34 10.32
CA GLY A 98 24.51 -5.25 11.68
C GLY A 98 23.51 -5.71 12.75
N PHE A 99 22.26 -6.06 12.40
CA PHE A 99 21.28 -6.51 13.38
C PHE A 99 21.68 -7.84 14.04
N ALA A 100 22.18 -8.81 13.27
CA ALA A 100 22.69 -10.08 13.81
C ALA A 100 23.79 -9.84 14.85
N ALA A 101 24.79 -9.05 14.52
CA ALA A 101 25.88 -8.72 15.41
C ALA A 101 25.42 -8.03 16.70
N ARG A 102 24.44 -7.12 16.60
CA ARG A 102 23.83 -6.42 17.76
C ARG A 102 23.04 -7.36 18.67
N LEU A 103 22.45 -8.41 18.12
CA LEU A 103 21.82 -9.47 18.91
C LEU A 103 22.85 -10.44 19.54
N GLY A 104 24.14 -10.27 19.24
CA GLY A 104 25.19 -11.18 19.70
C GLY A 104 25.22 -12.51 18.92
N LEU A 105 24.67 -12.53 17.71
CA LEU A 105 24.63 -13.70 16.83
C LEU A 105 25.88 -13.68 15.92
N ASN A 106 26.82 -14.55 16.19
CA ASN A 106 28.11 -14.60 15.47
C ASN A 106 28.18 -15.76 14.46
N ALA A 107 27.08 -16.49 14.24
CA ALA A 107 27.04 -17.56 13.26
C ALA A 107 26.90 -16.99 11.84
N ALA A 108 27.57 -17.61 10.88
CA ALA A 108 27.47 -17.25 9.45
C ALA A 108 26.56 -18.26 8.73
N PRO A 109 25.73 -17.82 7.78
CA PRO A 109 25.53 -16.42 7.38
C PRO A 109 24.61 -15.65 8.35
N PRO A 110 24.79 -14.32 8.51
CA PRO A 110 24.05 -13.51 9.49
C PRO A 110 22.52 -13.59 9.34
N TRP A 111 21.98 -13.56 8.11
CA TRP A 111 20.54 -13.69 7.88
C TRP A 111 19.97 -14.97 8.50
N ARG A 112 20.70 -16.09 8.35
CA ARG A 112 20.27 -17.38 8.86
C ARG A 112 20.25 -17.41 10.38
N ALA A 113 21.28 -16.83 11.01
CA ALA A 113 21.35 -16.72 12.46
C ALA A 113 20.16 -15.92 13.03
N VAL A 114 19.75 -14.82 12.35
CA VAL A 114 18.56 -14.04 12.73
C VAL A 114 17.28 -14.86 12.55
N TRP A 115 17.14 -15.62 11.46
CA TRP A 115 15.97 -16.46 11.21
C TRP A 115 15.84 -17.59 12.25
N ASP A 116 16.95 -18.24 12.59
CA ASP A 116 17.00 -19.29 13.60
C ASP A 116 16.63 -18.73 14.98
N GLU A 117 17.14 -17.53 15.32
CA GLU A 117 16.82 -16.85 16.57
C GLU A 117 15.33 -16.48 16.65
N ILE A 118 14.75 -15.87 15.60
CA ILE A 118 13.32 -15.56 15.55
C ILE A 118 12.49 -16.84 15.71
N ALA A 119 12.83 -17.90 14.99
CA ALA A 119 12.11 -19.16 15.03
C ALA A 119 12.18 -19.86 16.40
N SER A 120 13.32 -19.74 17.10
CA SER A 120 13.50 -20.31 18.43
C SER A 120 12.77 -19.54 19.53
N CYS A 121 12.63 -18.22 19.37
CA CYS A 121 12.05 -17.32 20.37
C CYS A 121 10.53 -17.15 20.21
N LEU A 122 10.00 -17.17 18.98
CA LEU A 122 8.59 -16.94 18.73
C LEU A 122 7.73 -18.12 19.14
N LYS A 123 6.73 -17.88 19.98
CA LYS A 123 5.64 -18.82 20.26
C LYS A 123 4.41 -18.40 19.46
N ASP A 124 4.11 -19.14 18.39
CA ASP A 124 2.95 -18.92 17.53
C ASP A 124 2.02 -20.13 17.55
N ALA A 125 0.87 -20.00 18.21
CA ALA A 125 -0.08 -21.08 18.38
C ALA A 125 -0.96 -21.27 17.12
N GLU A 126 -1.57 -22.44 16.95
CA GLU A 126 -2.43 -22.80 15.82
C GLU A 126 -3.58 -21.80 15.57
N ASN A 127 -4.07 -21.13 16.63
CA ASN A 127 -5.10 -20.13 16.56
C ASN A 127 -4.58 -18.69 16.34
N ASN A 128 -3.34 -18.52 15.88
CA ASN A 128 -2.66 -17.25 15.66
C ASN A 128 -2.27 -16.47 16.94
N LYS A 129 -2.55 -16.96 18.15
CA LYS A 129 -2.06 -16.33 19.38
C LYS A 129 -0.54 -16.43 19.41
N ASN A 130 0.15 -15.30 19.55
CA ASN A 130 1.60 -15.26 19.52
C ASN A 130 2.16 -14.20 20.48
N ASP A 131 3.43 -14.30 20.80
CA ASP A 131 4.15 -13.43 21.74
C ASP A 131 5.17 -12.50 21.06
N ARG A 132 5.01 -12.18 19.77
CA ARG A 132 5.93 -11.33 19.00
C ARG A 132 6.31 -10.00 19.66
N PHE A 133 5.41 -9.39 20.43
CA PHE A 133 5.72 -8.14 21.14
C PHE A 133 6.68 -8.39 22.31
N THR A 134 6.53 -9.49 23.03
CA THR A 134 7.45 -9.90 24.12
C THR A 134 8.81 -10.24 23.54
N MET A 135 8.85 -11.00 22.44
CA MET A 135 10.09 -11.30 21.73
C MET A 135 10.79 -10.04 21.22
N ALA A 136 10.05 -9.11 20.62
CA ALA A 136 10.62 -7.83 20.14
C ALA A 136 11.17 -6.97 21.30
N ALA A 137 10.52 -6.99 22.47
CA ALA A 137 11.02 -6.31 23.67
C ALA A 137 12.34 -6.94 24.13
N GLU A 138 12.47 -8.27 24.10
CA GLU A 138 13.71 -8.97 24.43
C GLU A 138 14.83 -8.65 23.44
N PHE A 139 14.53 -8.61 22.14
CA PHE A 139 15.49 -8.18 21.13
C PHE A 139 15.95 -6.73 21.35
N ASN A 140 15.04 -5.82 21.67
CA ASN A 140 15.38 -4.45 22.02
C ASN A 140 16.30 -4.37 23.24
N ARG A 141 16.01 -5.15 24.30
CA ARG A 141 16.86 -5.26 25.50
C ARG A 141 18.28 -5.67 25.13
N ARG A 142 18.43 -6.70 24.29
CA ARG A 142 19.74 -7.22 23.84
C ARG A 142 20.50 -6.19 22.98
N VAL A 143 19.80 -5.52 22.05
CA VAL A 143 20.42 -4.61 21.08
C VAL A 143 20.85 -3.29 21.72
N SER A 144 20.02 -2.71 22.63
CA SER A 144 20.21 -1.35 23.11
C SER A 144 20.04 -1.15 24.63
N ASN A 145 19.60 -2.19 25.34
CA ASN A 145 19.10 -2.08 26.72
C ASN A 145 18.04 -0.98 26.88
N GLY A 146 17.21 -0.79 25.84
CA GLY A 146 16.16 0.22 25.75
C GLY A 146 15.05 -0.19 24.78
N THR A 147 14.28 0.78 24.28
CA THR A 147 13.13 0.54 23.40
C THR A 147 13.47 0.56 21.90
N PHE A 148 14.71 0.26 21.53
CA PHE A 148 15.26 0.28 20.16
C PHE A 148 15.80 -1.10 19.77
N PRO A 149 15.64 -1.60 18.50
CA PRO A 149 15.12 -0.89 17.33
C PRO A 149 13.61 -1.07 17.08
N PHE A 150 12.95 -2.09 17.66
CA PHE A 150 11.53 -2.36 17.44
C PHE A 150 10.63 -1.36 18.15
N TRP A 151 9.50 -0.98 17.52
CA TRP A 151 8.55 -0.01 18.06
C TRP A 151 7.13 -0.24 17.50
N GLY A 152 6.14 0.49 18.06
CA GLY A 152 4.77 0.43 17.57
C GLY A 152 3.98 -0.73 18.17
N CYS A 153 3.93 -0.87 19.49
CA CYS A 153 3.06 -1.83 20.15
C CYS A 153 1.74 -1.19 20.61
N PRO A 154 0.62 -1.94 20.64
CA PRO A 154 -0.58 -1.51 21.37
C PRO A 154 -0.28 -1.29 22.84
N VAL A 155 -0.98 -0.33 23.47
CA VAL A 155 -0.72 0.09 24.88
C VAL A 155 -0.67 -1.10 25.84
N ARG A 156 -1.53 -2.10 25.67
CA ARG A 156 -1.55 -3.32 26.51
C ARG A 156 -0.30 -4.21 26.41
N PHE A 157 0.54 -3.98 25.40
CA PHE A 157 1.82 -4.67 25.20
C PHE A 157 3.02 -3.75 25.42
N GLN A 158 2.79 -2.51 25.90
CA GLN A 158 3.87 -1.61 26.25
C GLN A 158 4.70 -2.23 27.37
N HIS A 159 6.01 -2.21 27.18
CA HIS A 159 6.99 -2.77 28.08
C HIS A 159 8.17 -1.80 28.27
N GLU A 160 8.97 -1.99 29.29
CA GLU A 160 10.21 -1.21 29.51
C GLU A 160 11.09 -1.14 28.26
N PHE A 161 11.16 -2.24 27.52
CA PHE A 161 11.96 -2.35 26.29
C PHE A 161 11.14 -2.29 24.99
N LEU A 162 9.85 -1.93 25.01
CA LEU A 162 9.03 -1.80 23.81
C LEU A 162 7.99 -0.68 23.93
N GLY A 163 8.18 0.40 23.18
CA GLY A 163 7.32 1.56 23.16
C GLY A 163 6.33 1.60 22.01
N PRO A 164 5.22 2.38 22.15
CA PRO A 164 4.24 2.56 21.08
C PRO A 164 4.69 3.55 20.00
N LYS A 165 5.72 4.34 20.23
CA LYS A 165 6.19 5.39 19.33
C LYS A 165 7.54 5.06 18.72
N HIS A 166 7.75 5.59 17.53
CA HIS A 166 9.03 5.56 16.83
C HIS A 166 10.12 6.33 17.61
N HIS A 167 11.34 5.83 17.56
CA HIS A 167 12.52 6.50 18.10
C HIS A 167 13.37 7.11 16.98
N ASN A 168 13.72 8.39 17.12
CA ASN A 168 14.54 9.13 16.14
C ASN A 168 16.05 8.87 16.32
N GLY A 169 16.46 7.72 16.81
CA GLY A 169 17.85 7.46 17.21
C GLY A 169 18.63 6.48 16.34
N HIS A 170 18.09 6.01 15.21
CA HIS A 170 18.71 4.97 14.39
C HIS A 170 20.16 5.30 13.97
N ALA A 171 20.40 6.50 13.44
CA ALA A 171 21.74 6.93 13.04
C ALA A 171 22.72 6.97 14.24
N ALA A 172 22.28 7.49 15.38
CA ALA A 172 23.10 7.56 16.59
C ALA A 172 23.38 6.18 17.20
N GLN A 173 22.49 5.20 16.96
CA GLN A 173 22.64 3.83 17.45
C GLN A 173 23.40 2.92 16.46
N GLY A 174 23.79 3.42 15.29
CA GLY A 174 24.56 2.66 14.28
C GLY A 174 23.80 1.46 13.69
N LEU A 175 22.47 1.52 13.64
CA LEU A 175 21.61 0.55 12.98
C LEU A 175 20.56 1.30 12.15
N ALA A 176 20.51 1.06 10.84
CA ALA A 176 19.64 1.80 9.95
C ALA A 176 18.16 1.62 10.28
N GLU A 177 17.35 2.67 10.04
CA GLU A 177 15.89 2.59 10.17
C GLU A 177 15.28 1.71 9.09
N LYS A 178 15.84 1.75 7.88
CA LYS A 178 15.35 1.03 6.69
C LYS A 178 16.48 0.26 6.04
N ARG A 179 16.14 -0.87 5.45
CA ARG A 179 17.04 -1.60 4.55
C ARG A 179 17.31 -0.76 3.27
N LEU A 180 18.34 -1.11 2.53
CA LEU A 180 18.65 -0.44 1.25
C LEU A 180 17.44 -0.42 0.31
N ILE A 181 16.78 -1.56 0.12
CA ILE A 181 15.61 -1.67 -0.75
C ILE A 181 14.42 -0.79 -0.29
N ASP A 182 14.19 -0.69 1.02
CA ASP A 182 13.09 0.10 1.59
C ASP A 182 13.29 1.61 1.38
N CYS A 183 14.54 2.07 1.20
CA CYS A 183 14.86 3.44 0.85
C CYS A 183 14.48 3.78 -0.60
N TRP A 184 14.44 2.79 -1.49
CA TRP A 184 14.12 2.95 -2.91
C TRP A 184 12.63 2.85 -3.21
N MET A 185 11.91 2.14 -2.36
CA MET A 185 10.47 1.91 -2.51
C MET A 185 9.67 2.98 -1.79
N VAL A 186 9.03 3.88 -2.56
CA VAL A 186 8.21 4.95 -2.01
C VAL A 186 7.04 4.37 -1.21
N GLY A 187 7.00 4.68 0.10
CA GLY A 187 5.96 4.20 1.01
C GLY A 187 6.31 2.93 1.76
N ALA A 188 7.46 2.29 1.47
CA ALA A 188 7.93 1.16 2.27
C ALA A 188 8.14 1.56 3.73
N GLN A 189 7.68 0.70 4.63
CA GLN A 189 7.76 0.93 6.07
C GLN A 189 8.96 0.17 6.65
N PRO A 190 9.55 0.67 7.76
CA PRO A 190 10.64 -0.03 8.42
C PRO A 190 10.21 -1.40 8.94
N CYS A 191 11.08 -2.41 8.81
CA CYS A 191 10.87 -3.74 9.39
C CYS A 191 10.80 -3.74 10.93
N TRP A 192 11.17 -2.64 11.58
CA TRP A 192 11.08 -2.45 13.02
C TRP A 192 9.69 -2.10 13.55
N LYS A 193 8.76 -1.69 12.66
CA LYS A 193 7.41 -1.27 13.02
C LYS A 193 6.48 -2.46 13.19
N LEU A 194 5.96 -2.66 14.43
CA LEU A 194 5.21 -3.87 14.80
C LEU A 194 3.69 -3.71 14.76
N ALA A 195 3.15 -2.51 14.88
CA ALA A 195 1.70 -2.31 14.90
C ALA A 195 1.28 -1.05 14.15
N TYR A 196 -0.05 -0.93 13.92
CA TYR A 196 -0.73 0.11 13.17
C TYR A 196 -0.50 0.01 11.66
N THR A 197 -1.17 0.88 10.88
CA THR A 197 -1.16 0.85 9.40
C THR A 197 0.26 0.77 8.85
N GLY A 198 0.51 -0.20 7.99
CA GLY A 198 1.82 -0.44 7.36
C GLY A 198 2.85 -1.11 8.28
N SER A 199 2.44 -1.89 9.28
CA SER A 199 3.37 -2.60 10.18
C SER A 199 3.86 -3.91 9.56
N VAL A 200 4.95 -3.86 8.79
CA VAL A 200 5.57 -5.03 8.17
C VAL A 200 6.43 -5.84 9.13
N GLY A 201 6.94 -5.24 10.21
CA GLY A 201 7.79 -5.94 11.18
C GLY A 201 7.08 -7.11 11.89
N SER A 202 5.79 -6.97 12.19
CA SER A 202 5.01 -8.09 12.72
C SER A 202 4.83 -9.22 11.71
N GLN A 203 4.70 -8.91 10.43
CA GLN A 203 4.62 -9.90 9.35
C GLN A 203 5.95 -10.66 9.24
N SER A 204 7.09 -9.97 9.25
CA SER A 204 8.41 -10.59 9.24
C SER A 204 8.62 -11.52 10.44
N LEU A 205 8.33 -11.05 11.68
CA LEU A 205 8.51 -11.87 12.88
C LEU A 205 7.66 -13.15 12.89
N THR A 206 6.45 -13.12 12.29
CA THR A 206 5.56 -14.29 12.23
C THR A 206 5.69 -15.10 10.94
N GLY A 207 6.24 -14.53 9.88
CA GLY A 207 6.36 -15.18 8.57
C GLY A 207 7.70 -15.88 8.37
N ILE A 208 8.80 -15.28 8.84
CA ILE A 208 10.15 -15.86 8.73
C ILE A 208 10.20 -17.30 9.27
N PRO A 209 9.67 -17.64 10.47
CA PRO A 209 9.66 -19.01 10.93
C PRO A 209 8.97 -19.99 9.98
N VAL A 210 7.86 -19.57 9.36
CA VAL A 210 7.12 -20.39 8.41
C VAL A 210 7.92 -20.62 7.12
N VAL A 211 8.51 -19.56 6.56
CA VAL A 211 9.36 -19.69 5.36
C VAL A 211 10.58 -20.56 5.65
N ARG A 212 11.20 -20.41 6.84
CA ARG A 212 12.31 -21.24 7.29
C ARG A 212 11.93 -22.71 7.36
N GLU A 213 10.80 -23.06 7.99
CA GLU A 213 10.33 -24.45 8.08
C GLU A 213 10.04 -25.02 6.69
N LEU A 214 9.38 -24.28 5.81
CA LEU A 214 9.10 -24.71 4.43
C LEU A 214 10.40 -24.91 3.63
N ARG A 215 11.39 -24.01 3.77
CA ARG A 215 12.69 -24.12 3.10
C ARG A 215 13.48 -25.35 3.57
N ASP A 216 13.42 -25.66 4.86
CA ASP A 216 14.20 -26.72 5.49
C ASP A 216 13.51 -28.09 5.48
N ASP A 217 12.31 -28.20 4.90
CA ASP A 217 11.59 -29.46 4.84
C ASP A 217 12.42 -30.56 4.12
N PRO A 218 12.68 -31.71 4.76
CA PRO A 218 13.52 -32.75 4.20
C PRO A 218 13.07 -33.24 2.81
N GLY A 219 11.79 -33.11 2.48
CA GLY A 219 11.23 -33.53 1.19
C GLY A 219 11.79 -32.77 -0.01
N TRP A 220 12.25 -31.52 0.18
CA TRP A 220 12.75 -30.68 -0.92
C TRP A 220 13.90 -29.73 -0.54
N ALA A 221 14.39 -29.73 0.69
CA ALA A 221 15.42 -28.81 1.16
C ALA A 221 16.68 -28.74 0.26
N ALA A 222 17.05 -29.86 -0.36
CA ALA A 222 18.20 -29.90 -1.26
C ALA A 222 18.05 -29.00 -2.49
N GLY A 223 16.83 -28.90 -3.03
CA GLY A 223 16.49 -28.07 -4.20
C GLY A 223 15.86 -26.72 -3.86
N ALA A 224 15.69 -26.39 -2.57
CA ALA A 224 15.09 -25.14 -2.11
C ALA A 224 16.15 -24.05 -1.89
N ARG A 225 15.85 -22.80 -2.27
CA ARG A 225 16.72 -21.64 -2.07
C ARG A 225 15.93 -20.43 -1.64
N ILE A 226 16.52 -19.62 -0.73
CA ILE A 226 16.04 -18.28 -0.39
C ILE A 226 16.80 -17.27 -1.24
N TRP A 227 16.09 -16.58 -2.12
CA TRP A 227 16.68 -15.48 -2.87
C TRP A 227 16.60 -14.17 -2.06
N PRO A 228 17.65 -13.33 -2.04
CA PRO A 228 18.96 -13.51 -2.65
C PRO A 228 20.00 -14.15 -1.74
N PHE A 229 19.64 -14.61 -0.55
CA PHE A 229 20.57 -15.06 0.48
C PHE A 229 21.39 -16.29 0.09
N GLU A 230 20.81 -17.24 -0.62
CA GLU A 230 21.44 -18.51 -1.00
C GLU A 230 21.80 -18.57 -2.49
N THR A 231 21.40 -17.57 -3.27
CA THR A 231 21.60 -17.52 -4.72
C THR A 231 22.46 -16.34 -5.17
N GLY A 232 22.67 -15.36 -4.29
CA GLY A 232 23.07 -14.02 -4.66
C GLY A 232 21.97 -13.29 -5.46
N LEU A 233 22.26 -12.06 -5.89
CA LEU A 233 21.42 -11.32 -6.83
C LEU A 233 21.64 -11.87 -8.27
N SER A 234 21.22 -13.11 -8.48
CA SER A 234 21.35 -13.83 -9.74
C SER A 234 20.19 -14.78 -9.95
N SER A 235 20.05 -15.26 -11.19
CA SER A 235 19.04 -16.25 -11.57
C SER A 235 19.29 -17.59 -10.85
N PRO A 236 18.30 -18.15 -10.14
CA PRO A 236 18.45 -19.40 -9.39
C PRO A 236 18.19 -20.62 -10.29
N ASP A 237 19.03 -20.82 -11.30
CA ASP A 237 18.80 -21.82 -12.36
C ASP A 237 18.89 -23.26 -11.88
N ASP A 238 19.60 -23.51 -10.78
CA ASP A 238 19.78 -24.83 -10.15
C ASP A 238 18.68 -25.18 -9.13
N ALA A 239 17.82 -24.20 -8.77
CA ALA A 239 16.82 -24.38 -7.73
C ALA A 239 15.51 -24.96 -8.29
N GLN A 240 14.95 -25.93 -7.57
CA GLN A 240 13.60 -26.45 -7.84
C GLN A 240 12.53 -25.56 -7.17
N MET A 241 12.82 -25.06 -5.98
CA MET A 241 11.94 -24.13 -5.25
C MET A 241 12.70 -22.87 -4.86
N VAL A 242 12.12 -21.71 -5.14
CA VAL A 242 12.70 -20.43 -4.77
C VAL A 242 11.72 -19.65 -3.93
N PHE A 243 12.16 -19.23 -2.76
CA PHE A 243 11.43 -18.34 -1.87
C PHE A 243 11.99 -16.94 -2.01
N ALA A 244 11.13 -15.95 -2.24
CA ALA A 244 11.53 -14.57 -2.45
C ALA A 244 10.59 -13.59 -1.74
N GLU A 245 11.15 -12.46 -1.30
CA GLU A 245 10.35 -11.32 -0.86
C GLU A 245 9.72 -10.64 -2.08
N VAL A 246 8.44 -10.34 -2.01
CA VAL A 246 7.70 -9.57 -3.01
C VAL A 246 6.98 -8.42 -2.34
N TRP A 247 6.70 -7.37 -3.11
CA TRP A 247 5.93 -6.24 -2.60
C TRP A 247 4.78 -5.92 -3.56
N PRO A 248 3.55 -6.41 -3.33
CA PRO A 248 2.42 -6.21 -4.24
C PRO A 248 2.12 -4.75 -4.55
N SER A 249 2.39 -3.83 -3.61
CA SER A 249 2.22 -2.39 -3.82
C SER A 249 3.17 -1.80 -4.87
N TRP A 250 4.27 -2.48 -5.21
CA TRP A 250 5.14 -2.12 -6.33
C TRP A 250 4.40 -2.20 -7.67
N TRP A 251 3.46 -3.13 -7.77
CA TRP A 251 2.63 -3.42 -8.94
C TRP A 251 1.24 -2.78 -8.85
N ARG A 252 1.06 -1.72 -8.03
CA ARG A 252 -0.25 -1.10 -7.77
C ARG A 252 -0.99 -0.64 -9.03
N SER A 253 -0.27 -0.19 -10.06
CA SER A 253 -0.84 0.22 -11.36
C SER A 253 -1.41 -0.95 -12.16
N GLU A 254 -0.90 -2.15 -11.95
CA GLU A 254 -1.25 -3.38 -12.64
C GLU A 254 -2.36 -4.16 -11.92
N ILE A 255 -2.65 -3.83 -10.64
CA ILE A 255 -3.67 -4.55 -9.86
C ILE A 255 -5.03 -4.48 -10.52
N ARG A 256 -5.53 -5.65 -10.89
CA ARG A 256 -6.78 -5.84 -11.63
C ARG A 256 -7.98 -5.74 -10.68
N ARG A 257 -8.81 -4.72 -10.87
CA ARG A 257 -10.03 -4.49 -10.07
C ARG A 257 -11.14 -5.50 -10.35
N ASP A 258 -11.12 -6.14 -11.52
CA ASP A 258 -12.07 -7.18 -11.92
C ASP A 258 -11.89 -8.50 -11.14
N TYR A 259 -10.79 -8.66 -10.40
CA TYR A 259 -10.60 -9.79 -9.47
C TYR A 259 -11.45 -9.69 -8.19
N GLY A 260 -12.18 -8.59 -8.02
CA GLY A 260 -13.11 -8.38 -6.91
C GLY A 260 -12.46 -8.13 -5.55
N PRO A 261 -13.26 -7.75 -4.54
CA PRO A 261 -12.78 -7.55 -3.18
C PRO A 261 -12.51 -8.88 -2.46
N PRO A 262 -11.65 -8.87 -1.40
CA PRO A 262 -10.88 -7.74 -0.93
C PRO A 262 -9.68 -7.40 -1.83
N ASN A 263 -9.04 -6.24 -1.59
CA ASN A 263 -7.87 -5.80 -2.36
C ASN A 263 -6.70 -6.79 -2.26
N ASP A 264 -6.51 -7.41 -1.10
CA ASP A 264 -5.45 -8.39 -0.81
C ASP A 264 -5.54 -9.60 -1.76
N LYS A 265 -6.77 -10.11 -1.99
CA LYS A 265 -7.05 -11.15 -3.00
C LYS A 265 -6.64 -10.71 -4.41
N ALA A 266 -7.00 -9.49 -4.80
CA ALA A 266 -6.67 -8.96 -6.12
C ALA A 266 -5.16 -8.76 -6.29
N GLN A 267 -4.44 -8.40 -5.22
CA GLN A 267 -2.99 -8.24 -5.21
C GLN A 267 -2.26 -9.56 -5.49
N VAL A 268 -2.54 -10.62 -4.72
CA VAL A 268 -1.86 -11.91 -4.92
C VAL A 268 -2.13 -12.49 -6.31
N ARG A 269 -3.37 -12.40 -6.81
CA ARG A 269 -3.74 -12.85 -8.17
C ARG A 269 -2.99 -12.08 -9.26
N THR A 270 -2.92 -10.76 -9.11
CA THR A 270 -2.26 -9.91 -10.10
C THR A 270 -0.76 -10.18 -10.14
N VAL A 271 -0.10 -10.25 -8.98
CA VAL A 271 1.35 -10.48 -8.91
C VAL A 271 1.71 -11.87 -9.43
N ALA A 272 0.95 -12.91 -9.08
CA ALA A 272 1.17 -14.26 -9.59
C ALA A 272 1.06 -14.30 -11.13
N ALA A 273 0.02 -13.69 -11.70
CA ALA A 273 -0.15 -13.60 -13.15
C ALA A 273 0.96 -12.80 -13.85
N LEU A 274 1.45 -11.71 -13.22
CA LEU A 274 2.57 -10.92 -13.75
C LEU A 274 3.87 -11.72 -13.77
N PHE A 275 4.15 -12.51 -12.74
CA PHE A 275 5.34 -13.34 -12.66
C PHE A 275 5.30 -14.45 -13.73
N ALA A 276 4.16 -15.12 -13.89
CA ALA A 276 3.94 -16.08 -14.96
C ALA A 276 4.09 -15.45 -16.36
N ALA A 277 3.60 -14.22 -16.55
CA ALA A 277 3.76 -13.49 -17.81
C ALA A 277 5.22 -13.12 -18.08
N ALA A 278 5.95 -12.62 -17.08
CA ALA A 278 7.37 -12.29 -17.19
C ALA A 278 8.21 -13.54 -17.54
N ASN A 279 7.89 -14.68 -16.91
CA ASN A 279 8.52 -15.97 -17.17
C ASN A 279 8.33 -16.41 -18.64
N ARG A 280 7.11 -16.31 -19.16
CA ARG A 280 6.79 -16.71 -20.55
C ARG A 280 7.54 -15.89 -21.60
N VAL A 281 7.83 -14.62 -21.32
CA VAL A 281 8.56 -13.74 -22.26
C VAL A 281 10.06 -13.69 -22.01
N GLY A 282 10.59 -14.54 -21.11
CA GLY A 282 12.01 -14.59 -20.77
C GLY A 282 12.52 -13.37 -20.00
N GLY A 283 11.63 -12.57 -19.40
CA GLY A 283 11.99 -11.37 -18.63
C GLY A 283 12.30 -11.65 -17.15
N LEU A 284 11.90 -12.80 -16.63
CA LEU A 284 12.01 -13.12 -15.22
C LEU A 284 13.47 -13.22 -14.72
N PRO A 285 14.46 -13.76 -15.46
CA PRO A 285 15.86 -13.77 -15.05
C PRO A 285 16.39 -12.39 -14.66
N GLY A 286 16.03 -11.34 -15.39
CA GLY A 286 16.41 -9.97 -15.09
C GLY A 286 15.86 -9.44 -13.77
N TRP A 287 14.78 -10.01 -13.25
CA TRP A 287 14.20 -9.60 -11.97
C TRP A 287 15.02 -10.10 -10.77
N PHE A 288 15.75 -11.19 -10.93
CA PHE A 288 16.65 -11.74 -9.90
C PHE A 288 17.98 -11.00 -9.82
N ALA A 289 18.33 -10.20 -10.81
CA ALA A 289 19.61 -9.48 -10.84
C ALA A 289 19.72 -8.31 -9.84
N GLY A 290 18.59 -7.88 -9.26
CA GLY A 290 18.54 -6.69 -8.42
C GLY A 290 18.86 -5.43 -9.22
N ASP A 291 19.36 -4.40 -8.52
CA ASP A 291 19.80 -3.16 -9.19
C ASP A 291 21.26 -3.27 -9.64
N PRO A 292 21.56 -3.00 -10.93
CA PRO A 292 22.93 -2.96 -11.43
C PRO A 292 23.78 -1.81 -10.84
N GLY A 293 23.15 -0.79 -10.24
CA GLY A 293 23.83 0.32 -9.59
C GLY A 293 24.33 0.04 -8.17
N LEU A 294 24.06 -1.14 -7.60
CA LEU A 294 24.57 -1.52 -6.28
C LEU A 294 26.08 -1.66 -6.30
N THR A 295 26.76 -1.04 -5.31
CA THR A 295 28.18 -1.29 -5.07
C THR A 295 28.41 -2.73 -4.62
N ALA A 296 29.66 -3.24 -4.70
CA ALA A 296 30.00 -4.58 -4.21
C ALA A 296 29.67 -4.76 -2.71
N GLU A 297 29.89 -3.72 -1.89
CA GLU A 297 29.57 -3.72 -0.47
C GLU A 297 28.05 -3.78 -0.24
N GLN A 298 27.27 -2.95 -0.96
CA GLN A 298 25.82 -2.97 -0.89
C GLN A 298 25.24 -4.31 -1.35
N ARG A 299 25.80 -4.88 -2.41
CA ARG A 299 25.41 -6.21 -2.90
C ARG A 299 25.67 -7.27 -1.83
N HIS A 300 26.84 -7.27 -1.21
CA HIS A 300 27.18 -8.19 -0.12
C HIS A 300 26.23 -8.03 1.06
N GLN A 301 25.91 -6.79 1.46
CA GLN A 301 24.96 -6.48 2.53
C GLN A 301 23.56 -7.03 2.24
N VAL A 302 23.08 -6.88 1.01
CA VAL A 302 21.79 -7.42 0.56
C VAL A 302 21.78 -8.96 0.60
N GLU A 303 22.84 -9.58 0.10
CA GLU A 303 22.96 -11.04 -0.02
C GLU A 303 23.22 -11.75 1.31
N THR A 304 23.61 -11.02 2.37
CA THR A 304 23.96 -11.63 3.67
C THR A 304 23.07 -11.20 4.83
N GLU A 305 22.37 -10.05 4.75
CA GLU A 305 21.60 -9.52 5.89
C GLU A 305 20.24 -8.93 5.52
N GLU A 306 20.15 -8.08 4.44
CA GLU A 306 18.98 -7.23 4.23
C GLU A 306 17.92 -7.83 3.32
N ALA A 307 18.28 -8.78 2.47
CA ALA A 307 17.47 -9.26 1.36
C ALA A 307 17.16 -8.18 0.31
N TRP A 308 16.41 -8.54 -0.70
CA TRP A 308 15.93 -7.66 -1.76
C TRP A 308 14.50 -8.02 -2.14
N THR A 309 13.76 -7.09 -2.71
CA THR A 309 12.40 -7.35 -3.21
C THR A 309 12.46 -7.75 -4.68
N LEU A 310 11.95 -8.93 -5.02
CA LEU A 310 11.99 -9.49 -6.37
C LEU A 310 11.24 -8.60 -7.37
N GLY A 311 11.87 -8.34 -8.51
CA GLY A 311 11.33 -7.48 -9.57
C GLY A 311 11.63 -5.99 -9.40
N VAL A 312 12.34 -5.59 -8.34
CA VAL A 312 12.83 -4.22 -8.17
C VAL A 312 14.25 -4.13 -8.70
N THR A 313 14.42 -3.63 -9.92
CA THR A 313 15.69 -3.60 -10.65
C THR A 313 16.28 -2.19 -10.83
N ALA A 314 15.50 -1.15 -10.54
CA ALA A 314 15.95 0.24 -10.51
C ALA A 314 14.95 1.09 -9.72
N PRO A 315 15.37 2.24 -9.13
CA PRO A 315 14.40 3.20 -8.63
C PRO A 315 13.52 3.63 -9.81
N ARG A 316 12.20 3.50 -9.70
CA ARG A 316 11.28 3.87 -10.78
C ARG A 316 11.42 5.35 -11.12
N GLN A 317 12.29 5.70 -12.05
CA GLN A 317 12.03 6.80 -12.97
C GLN A 317 10.88 6.32 -13.85
N ARG A 318 9.77 7.06 -13.87
CA ARG A 318 8.61 6.75 -14.72
C ARG A 318 9.04 6.72 -16.19
N ALA A 319 9.37 5.55 -16.71
CA ALA A 319 9.37 5.31 -18.14
C ALA A 319 7.93 4.93 -18.56
N PRO A 320 7.43 5.41 -19.70
CA PRO A 320 6.14 4.99 -20.21
C PRO A 320 6.20 3.49 -20.52
N LEU A 321 5.27 2.74 -19.93
CA LEU A 321 5.08 1.32 -20.21
C LEU A 321 4.75 1.14 -21.70
N ALA A 322 5.49 0.27 -22.37
CA ALA A 322 5.10 -0.25 -23.66
C ALA A 322 3.71 -0.91 -23.53
N PRO A 323 2.83 -0.75 -24.52
CA PRO A 323 1.47 -1.31 -24.45
C PRO A 323 1.54 -2.83 -24.30
N SER A 324 0.87 -3.34 -23.27
CA SER A 324 0.69 -4.78 -23.07
C SER A 324 0.08 -5.40 -24.30
N PRO A 325 0.54 -6.58 -24.75
CA PRO A 325 -0.07 -7.28 -25.88
C PRO A 325 -1.54 -7.56 -25.56
N THR A 326 -2.41 -7.04 -26.40
CA THR A 326 -3.86 -7.23 -26.35
C THR A 326 -4.17 -8.71 -26.50
N LEU A 327 -4.70 -9.34 -25.47
CA LEU A 327 -5.31 -10.67 -25.56
C LEU A 327 -6.54 -10.58 -26.47
N PRO A 328 -6.77 -11.56 -27.36
CA PRO A 328 -7.87 -11.53 -28.32
C PRO A 328 -9.21 -11.54 -27.60
N ARG A 329 -10.06 -10.56 -27.93
CA ARG A 329 -11.46 -10.53 -27.50
C ARG A 329 -12.22 -11.66 -28.16
N GLY A 330 -12.57 -12.68 -27.38
CA GLY A 330 -13.50 -13.72 -27.82
C GLY A 330 -14.87 -13.10 -28.11
N ARG A 331 -15.28 -13.17 -29.37
CA ARG A 331 -16.67 -12.93 -29.81
C ARG A 331 -17.52 -14.13 -29.37
N GLY A 332 -18.50 -13.88 -28.52
CA GLY A 332 -19.53 -14.85 -28.19
C GLY A 332 -20.82 -14.13 -27.81
N ARG A 333 -21.70 -13.94 -28.81
CA ARG A 333 -23.10 -13.55 -28.55
C ARG A 333 -23.85 -14.79 -28.08
N GLY A 334 -24.51 -14.69 -26.92
CA GLY A 334 -25.49 -15.63 -26.45
C GLY A 334 -26.46 -14.92 -25.53
N ALA A 335 -27.63 -14.60 -26.02
CA ALA A 335 -28.74 -14.06 -25.24
C ALA A 335 -29.32 -15.15 -24.33
N VAL A 336 -29.54 -14.87 -23.06
CA VAL A 336 -30.32 -15.70 -22.13
C VAL A 336 -31.45 -14.85 -21.54
N PRO A 337 -32.68 -15.39 -21.45
CA PRO A 337 -33.88 -14.60 -21.23
C PRO A 337 -34.12 -14.24 -19.76
N VAL A 338 -34.75 -13.09 -19.61
CA VAL A 338 -35.28 -12.53 -18.36
C VAL A 338 -36.44 -13.41 -17.85
N VAL A 339 -36.32 -13.96 -16.63
CA VAL A 339 -37.44 -14.51 -15.90
C VAL A 339 -37.81 -13.54 -14.78
N ARG A 340 -39.06 -13.08 -14.85
CA ARG A 340 -39.73 -12.21 -13.86
C ARG A 340 -40.15 -13.00 -12.62
N SER A 341 -39.95 -12.36 -11.47
CA SER A 341 -40.50 -12.78 -10.17
C SER A 341 -42.02 -12.73 -10.14
N PRO A 342 -42.68 -13.49 -9.24
CA PRO A 342 -43.88 -13.01 -8.61
C PRO A 342 -43.79 -12.85 -7.08
N LYS A 343 -44.56 -11.84 -6.66
CA LYS A 343 -44.88 -11.43 -5.29
C LYS A 343 -45.66 -12.51 -4.53
N THR A 344 -45.50 -12.61 -3.21
CA THR A 344 -46.50 -12.24 -2.18
C THR A 344 -46.26 -12.97 -0.87
N LEU A 345 -46.35 -12.19 0.20
CA LEU A 345 -46.54 -12.61 1.61
C LEU A 345 -47.94 -13.26 1.82
N PRO A 346 -48.15 -14.02 2.93
CA PRO A 346 -48.59 -13.35 4.15
C PRO A 346 -48.17 -13.97 5.50
N ARG A 347 -48.34 -13.10 6.53
CA ARG A 347 -48.28 -13.38 7.97
C ARG A 347 -49.23 -14.46 8.40
N LYS A 348 -48.90 -15.25 9.48
CA LYS A 348 -49.79 -15.50 10.61
C LYS A 348 -49.07 -15.95 11.88
N ARG A 349 -49.67 -15.50 12.97
CA ARG A 349 -49.35 -15.63 14.40
C ARG A 349 -49.63 -17.05 14.92
N GLY A 350 -48.97 -17.40 16.06
CA GLY A 350 -49.75 -17.99 17.15
C GLY A 350 -49.17 -19.19 17.87
N ARG A 351 -48.83 -18.99 19.14
CA ARG A 351 -49.12 -19.77 20.36
C ARG A 351 -48.27 -20.97 20.76
N GLU A 352 -47.61 -20.73 21.89
CA GLU A 352 -47.56 -21.50 23.17
C GLU A 352 -47.77 -23.03 23.17
N ALA A 353 -46.82 -23.79 23.76
CA ALA A 353 -46.97 -24.37 25.10
C ALA A 353 -45.87 -25.41 25.46
N ARG A 354 -45.33 -25.23 26.69
CA ARG A 354 -45.03 -26.20 27.77
C ARG A 354 -43.98 -27.33 27.62
N ARG A 355 -42.96 -27.15 28.46
CA ARG A 355 -42.30 -28.03 29.45
C ARG A 355 -42.09 -29.51 29.14
N ALA A 356 -40.80 -29.91 29.27
CA ALA A 356 -40.34 -30.85 30.32
C ALA A 356 -38.79 -31.01 30.26
N SER A 357 -38.19 -30.73 31.38
CA SER A 357 -37.04 -31.31 32.11
C SER A 357 -36.05 -32.25 31.41
N GLY A 358 -34.76 -31.94 31.55
CA GLY A 358 -33.62 -32.85 31.40
C GLY A 358 -32.30 -32.10 31.17
N GLU A 359 -31.63 -31.71 32.25
CA GLU A 359 -30.19 -31.35 32.14
C GLU A 359 -29.37 -32.60 31.84
N PRO A 360 -28.22 -32.43 31.06
CA PRO A 360 -26.97 -32.33 31.78
C PRO A 360 -26.00 -31.26 31.23
N VAL A 361 -25.36 -30.66 32.15
CA VAL A 361 -24.07 -29.99 32.22
C VAL A 361 -23.18 -30.12 30.99
N GLY A 362 -22.86 -28.95 30.42
CA GLY A 362 -21.87 -28.78 29.35
C GLY A 362 -21.97 -27.38 28.78
N ALA A 363 -21.69 -26.33 29.60
CA ALA A 363 -21.73 -24.93 29.13
C ALA A 363 -20.57 -24.64 28.17
N ALA A 364 -20.83 -24.87 26.88
CA ALA A 364 -20.11 -24.16 25.85
C ALA A 364 -20.56 -22.71 25.89
N VAL A 365 -19.71 -21.81 26.40
CA VAL A 365 -19.89 -20.36 26.26
C VAL A 365 -19.80 -20.04 24.77
N GLN A 366 -20.93 -20.03 24.08
CA GLN A 366 -21.08 -19.39 22.79
C GLN A 366 -20.93 -17.89 23.05
N SER A 367 -19.77 -17.34 22.73
CA SER A 367 -19.56 -15.91 22.56
C SER A 367 -20.51 -15.45 21.46
N ALA A 368 -21.66 -14.90 21.85
CA ALA A 368 -22.55 -14.19 20.94
C ALA A 368 -21.71 -13.07 20.30
N ALA A 369 -21.44 -13.16 19.01
CA ALA A 369 -20.84 -12.07 18.25
C ALA A 369 -21.75 -10.85 18.42
N THR A 370 -21.24 -9.79 19.05
CA THR A 370 -21.98 -8.55 19.24
C THR A 370 -22.20 -7.94 17.86
N GLU A 371 -23.39 -8.07 17.31
CA GLU A 371 -23.75 -7.47 16.03
C GLU A 371 -24.06 -5.98 16.27
N TYR A 372 -23.12 -5.12 15.79
CA TYR A 372 -23.33 -3.68 15.84
C TYR A 372 -24.33 -3.24 14.79
N THR A 373 -25.35 -2.51 15.21
CA THR A 373 -26.35 -1.91 14.31
C THR A 373 -25.82 -0.60 13.75
N TYR A 374 -25.43 -0.60 12.48
CA TYR A 374 -24.99 0.60 11.76
C TYR A 374 -25.41 0.56 10.29
N LEU A 375 -25.44 1.73 9.66
CA LEU A 375 -25.77 1.86 8.24
C LEU A 375 -24.64 1.30 7.38
N ARG A 376 -24.90 0.29 6.56
CA ARG A 376 -23.89 -0.41 5.74
C ARG A 376 -23.87 0.03 4.27
N ASP A 377 -24.95 0.64 3.76
CA ASP A 377 -25.00 1.15 2.39
C ASP A 377 -24.24 2.48 2.25
N PRO A 378 -23.13 2.53 1.47
CA PRO A 378 -22.35 3.75 1.30
C PRO A 378 -23.16 4.93 0.76
N ALA A 379 -24.08 4.69 -0.18
CA ALA A 379 -24.90 5.75 -0.76
C ALA A 379 -25.88 6.33 0.25
N ALA A 380 -26.46 5.47 1.12
CA ALA A 380 -27.31 5.92 2.20
C ALA A 380 -26.55 6.69 3.28
N ILE A 381 -25.30 6.28 3.59
CA ILE A 381 -24.42 7.03 4.51
C ILE A 381 -24.16 8.45 3.97
N TYR A 382 -23.77 8.57 2.69
CA TYR A 382 -23.55 9.88 2.07
C TYR A 382 -24.82 10.74 2.08
N ARG A 383 -25.96 10.20 1.67
CA ARG A 383 -27.25 10.93 1.67
C ARG A 383 -27.59 11.43 3.07
N ARG A 384 -27.46 10.57 4.10
CA ARG A 384 -27.79 10.93 5.49
C ARG A 384 -26.81 11.97 6.06
N SER A 385 -25.51 11.81 5.79
CA SER A 385 -24.50 12.79 6.20
C SER A 385 -24.72 14.16 5.56
N PHE A 386 -24.98 14.20 4.26
CA PHE A 386 -25.25 15.48 3.57
C PHE A 386 -26.59 16.11 3.99
N ALA A 387 -27.59 15.30 4.35
CA ALA A 387 -28.84 15.82 4.90
C ALA A 387 -28.64 16.44 6.28
N ALA A 388 -27.85 15.80 7.16
CA ALA A 388 -27.50 16.36 8.46
C ALA A 388 -26.74 17.69 8.33
N ILE A 389 -25.72 17.75 7.47
CA ILE A 389 -24.97 19.00 7.25
C ILE A 389 -25.88 20.12 6.71
N ARG A 390 -26.82 19.83 5.80
CA ARG A 390 -27.78 20.83 5.31
C ARG A 390 -28.78 21.30 6.37
N ALA A 391 -29.07 20.47 7.36
CA ALA A 391 -29.93 20.84 8.48
C ALA A 391 -29.19 21.70 9.53
N GLU A 392 -27.88 21.51 9.67
CA GLU A 392 -27.07 22.18 10.68
C GLU A 392 -26.37 23.45 10.16
N ALA A 393 -26.03 23.50 8.87
CA ALA A 393 -25.26 24.59 8.27
C ALA A 393 -26.14 25.50 7.41
N ASP A 394 -26.00 26.82 7.57
CA ASP A 394 -26.53 27.80 6.62
C ASP A 394 -25.66 27.82 5.35
N LEU A 395 -26.04 26.99 4.37
CA LEU A 395 -25.36 26.95 3.07
C LEU A 395 -25.82 28.06 2.11
N GLU A 396 -26.94 28.72 2.41
CA GLU A 396 -27.46 29.81 1.57
C GLU A 396 -26.58 31.07 1.60
N ARG A 397 -25.81 31.28 2.67
CA ARG A 397 -24.80 32.33 2.77
C ARG A 397 -23.66 32.21 1.74
N PHE A 398 -23.49 31.05 1.12
CA PHE A 398 -22.48 30.82 0.09
C PHE A 398 -23.06 31.00 -1.32
N PRO A 399 -22.26 31.53 -2.27
CA PRO A 399 -22.65 31.54 -3.66
C PRO A 399 -23.04 30.14 -4.16
N PRO A 400 -24.06 29.98 -5.02
CA PRO A 400 -24.52 28.65 -5.46
C PRO A 400 -23.42 27.73 -5.99
N SER A 401 -22.39 28.30 -6.65
CA SER A 401 -21.24 27.54 -7.15
C SER A 401 -20.35 26.93 -6.03
N LEU A 402 -20.30 27.55 -4.83
CA LEU A 402 -19.48 27.15 -3.72
C LEU A 402 -20.19 26.17 -2.78
N ARG A 403 -21.53 26.14 -2.72
CA ARG A 403 -22.32 25.34 -1.76
C ARG A 403 -21.95 23.85 -1.77
N SER A 404 -21.77 23.27 -2.95
CA SER A 404 -21.37 21.85 -3.09
C SER A 404 -19.95 21.58 -2.53
N LEU A 405 -19.03 22.53 -2.70
CA LEU A 405 -17.68 22.43 -2.14
C LEU A 405 -17.71 22.58 -0.62
N ALA A 406 -18.42 23.59 -0.08
CA ALA A 406 -18.61 23.82 1.34
C ALA A 406 -19.19 22.56 2.03
N LEU A 407 -20.27 22.00 1.48
CA LEU A 407 -20.88 20.74 1.96
C LEU A 407 -19.87 19.60 2.06
N ARG A 408 -19.00 19.44 1.06
CA ARG A 408 -17.98 18.38 1.05
C ARG A 408 -16.84 18.66 2.03
N LEU A 409 -16.49 19.93 2.27
CA LEU A 409 -15.51 20.29 3.30
C LEU A 409 -16.04 19.96 4.69
N ALA A 410 -17.28 20.35 5.02
CA ALA A 410 -17.91 20.00 6.29
C ALA A 410 -17.99 18.49 6.50
N HIS A 411 -18.38 17.74 5.45
CA HIS A 411 -18.38 16.26 5.50
C HIS A 411 -17.00 15.66 5.77
N SER A 412 -15.96 16.17 5.12
CA SER A 412 -14.57 15.69 5.31
C SER A 412 -13.99 16.05 6.66
N ALA A 413 -14.42 17.15 7.26
CA ALA A 413 -14.02 17.56 8.60
C ALA A 413 -14.78 16.83 9.70
N GLY A 414 -16.00 16.34 9.42
CA GLY A 414 -16.96 15.92 10.43
C GLY A 414 -17.46 17.06 11.33
N ASP A 415 -17.35 18.31 10.83
CA ASP A 415 -17.62 19.53 11.60
C ASP A 415 -18.16 20.63 10.69
N VAL A 416 -19.36 21.12 10.97
CA VAL A 416 -19.98 22.23 10.21
C VAL A 416 -19.40 23.60 10.55
N ALA A 417 -18.81 23.74 11.75
CA ALA A 417 -18.25 25.02 12.21
C ALA A 417 -17.03 25.49 11.40
N ILE A 418 -16.39 24.59 10.62
CA ILE A 418 -15.31 25.00 9.72
C ILE A 418 -15.79 25.95 8.62
N LEU A 419 -17.08 25.92 8.30
CA LEU A 419 -17.65 26.77 7.26
C LEU A 419 -17.65 28.27 7.64
N ASP A 420 -17.56 28.58 8.93
CA ASP A 420 -17.46 29.98 9.40
C ASP A 420 -16.08 30.60 9.10
N GLU A 421 -15.08 29.75 8.94
CA GLU A 421 -13.72 30.14 8.62
C GLU A 421 -13.44 30.10 7.10
N LEU A 422 -14.40 29.67 6.27
CA LEU A 422 -14.21 29.53 4.84
C LEU A 422 -14.14 30.90 4.15
N ALA A 423 -13.03 31.14 3.47
CA ALA A 423 -12.77 32.35 2.67
C ALA A 423 -12.52 31.98 1.20
N TRP A 424 -12.97 32.82 0.29
CA TRP A 424 -12.82 32.58 -1.15
C TRP A 424 -12.80 33.87 -1.95
N SER A 425 -12.12 33.86 -3.07
CA SER A 425 -12.21 34.94 -4.05
C SER A 425 -13.38 34.74 -5.03
N ARG A 426 -13.87 35.84 -5.58
CA ARG A 426 -14.94 35.80 -6.59
C ARG A 426 -14.51 34.95 -7.79
N GLY A 427 -15.34 34.00 -8.20
CA GLY A 427 -15.06 33.14 -9.37
C GLY A 427 -14.08 32.00 -9.12
N ALA A 428 -13.59 31.77 -7.88
CA ALA A 428 -12.59 30.73 -7.56
C ALA A 428 -13.01 29.33 -8.01
N VAL A 429 -14.24 28.92 -7.74
CA VAL A 429 -14.77 27.59 -8.13
C VAL A 429 -14.78 27.44 -9.66
N GLN A 430 -15.22 28.46 -10.37
CA GLN A 430 -15.26 28.46 -11.84
C GLN A 430 -13.86 28.40 -12.44
N SER A 431 -12.90 29.15 -11.86
CA SER A 431 -11.49 29.11 -12.27
C SER A 431 -10.89 27.71 -12.11
N GLY A 432 -11.06 27.09 -10.94
CA GLY A 432 -10.58 25.74 -10.67
C GLY A 432 -11.21 24.68 -11.57
N ARG A 433 -12.54 24.71 -11.76
CA ARG A 433 -13.24 23.79 -12.65
C ARG A 433 -12.81 23.92 -14.10
N ARG A 434 -12.63 25.15 -14.59
CA ARG A 434 -12.15 25.40 -15.95
C ARG A 434 -10.72 24.90 -16.14
N ALA A 435 -9.85 25.15 -15.18
CA ALA A 435 -8.48 24.67 -15.20
C ALA A 435 -8.43 23.13 -15.25
N LEU A 436 -9.18 22.45 -14.36
CA LEU A 436 -9.24 20.98 -14.37
C LEU A 436 -9.82 20.43 -15.68
N ALA A 437 -10.89 21.03 -16.22
CA ALA A 437 -11.47 20.61 -17.50
C ALA A 437 -10.49 20.80 -18.68
N GLY A 438 -9.61 21.81 -18.59
CA GLY A 438 -8.56 22.08 -19.57
C GLY A 438 -7.29 21.23 -19.40
N GLY A 439 -7.27 20.25 -18.51
CA GLY A 439 -6.10 19.36 -18.30
C GLY A 439 -5.01 19.94 -17.40
N ALA A 440 -5.25 21.06 -16.72
CA ALA A 440 -4.26 21.69 -15.85
C ALA A 440 -3.74 20.72 -14.75
N PRO A 441 -2.46 20.76 -14.38
CA PRO A 441 -1.92 19.96 -13.31
C PRO A 441 -2.46 20.39 -11.94
N VAL A 442 -2.54 19.44 -11.00
CA VAL A 442 -2.81 19.68 -9.58
C VAL A 442 -1.50 19.56 -8.83
N LEU A 443 -1.00 20.68 -8.28
CA LEU A 443 0.24 20.73 -7.48
C LEU A 443 -0.11 20.61 -6.01
N VAL A 444 0.55 19.71 -5.30
CA VAL A 444 0.23 19.39 -3.89
C VAL A 444 1.48 19.38 -3.01
N ASP A 445 1.35 19.88 -1.78
CA ASP A 445 2.45 20.02 -0.82
C ASP A 445 2.78 18.75 -0.02
N ALA A 446 1.90 17.74 -0.07
CA ALA A 446 2.09 16.51 0.69
C ALA A 446 1.53 15.28 -0.03
N THR A 447 2.17 14.13 0.15
CA THR A 447 1.73 12.84 -0.38
C THR A 447 0.31 12.46 0.10
N MET A 448 -0.06 12.86 1.32
CA MET A 448 -1.40 12.65 1.86
C MET A 448 -2.47 13.37 1.04
N VAL A 449 -2.20 14.57 0.50
CA VAL A 449 -3.13 15.27 -0.40
C VAL A 449 -3.27 14.47 -1.70
N THR A 450 -2.15 14.01 -2.27
CA THR A 450 -2.16 13.15 -3.47
C THR A 450 -3.01 11.89 -3.27
N ALA A 451 -2.86 11.22 -2.12
CA ALA A 451 -3.59 10.00 -1.79
C ALA A 451 -5.11 10.22 -1.60
N GLY A 452 -5.50 11.42 -1.13
CA GLY A 452 -6.90 11.79 -0.95
C GLY A 452 -7.63 12.22 -2.22
N ILE A 453 -6.90 12.53 -3.31
CA ILE A 453 -7.51 12.92 -4.59
C ILE A 453 -7.96 11.68 -5.36
N VAL A 454 -9.25 11.62 -5.69
CA VAL A 454 -9.87 10.54 -6.49
C VAL A 454 -9.57 10.81 -7.96
N ARG A 455 -8.54 10.16 -8.49
CA ARG A 455 -8.03 10.41 -9.85
C ARG A 455 -9.08 10.17 -10.94
N ASP A 456 -9.93 9.17 -10.78
CA ASP A 456 -11.01 8.83 -11.71
C ASP A 456 -12.07 9.94 -11.84
N ARG A 457 -12.08 10.92 -10.95
CA ARG A 457 -12.98 12.09 -11.00
C ARG A 457 -12.36 13.28 -11.71
N LEU A 458 -11.06 13.27 -11.95
CA LEU A 458 -10.38 14.35 -12.66
C LEU A 458 -10.80 14.33 -14.13
N PRO A 459 -11.35 15.46 -14.67
CA PRO A 459 -12.09 15.44 -15.93
C PRO A 459 -11.22 15.23 -17.18
N ALA A 460 -9.91 15.49 -17.09
CA ALA A 460 -8.99 15.44 -18.22
C ALA A 460 -7.70 14.66 -17.87
N GLN A 461 -7.78 13.63 -17.01
CA GLN A 461 -6.63 12.85 -16.53
C GLN A 461 -5.50 13.74 -15.95
N ASN A 462 -5.88 14.83 -15.30
CA ASN A 462 -4.99 15.86 -14.80
C ASN A 462 -3.81 15.26 -14.03
N PRO A 463 -2.55 15.66 -14.32
CA PRO A 463 -1.41 15.26 -13.52
C PRO A 463 -1.54 15.77 -12.08
N VAL A 464 -1.32 14.90 -11.09
CA VAL A 464 -1.22 15.32 -9.68
C VAL A 464 0.25 15.21 -9.30
N ILE A 465 0.88 16.35 -9.04
CA ILE A 465 2.33 16.49 -8.85
C ILE A 465 2.60 16.85 -7.39
N CYS A 466 3.38 16.01 -6.72
CA CYS A 466 3.92 16.24 -5.38
C CYS A 466 5.43 16.10 -5.44
N THR A 467 6.15 17.20 -5.27
CA THR A 467 7.62 17.25 -5.35
C THR A 467 8.31 17.09 -4.00
N LEU A 468 7.56 16.83 -2.91
CA LEU A 468 8.10 16.76 -1.54
C LEU A 468 9.24 15.73 -1.36
N HIS A 469 9.24 14.69 -2.16
CA HIS A 469 10.22 13.60 -2.12
C HIS A 469 11.17 13.61 -3.34
N ASP A 470 11.20 14.71 -4.09
CA ASP A 470 12.17 14.89 -5.16
C ASP A 470 13.59 14.98 -4.54
N HIS A 471 14.58 14.37 -5.22
CA HIS A 471 15.96 14.33 -4.74
C HIS A 471 16.58 15.73 -4.59
N ALA A 472 16.20 16.68 -5.45
CA ALA A 472 16.67 18.06 -5.38
C ALA A 472 16.19 18.81 -4.13
N VAL A 473 15.12 18.37 -3.49
CA VAL A 473 14.53 19.05 -2.33
C VAL A 473 15.49 19.14 -1.15
N ALA A 474 16.29 18.10 -0.91
CA ALA A 474 17.25 18.09 0.18
C ALA A 474 18.34 19.17 -0.02
N GLU A 475 18.88 19.26 -1.24
CA GLU A 475 19.89 20.24 -1.61
C GLU A 475 19.35 21.67 -1.57
N ILE A 476 18.17 21.91 -2.18
CA ILE A 476 17.49 23.22 -2.15
C ILE A 476 17.20 23.65 -0.73
N SER A 477 16.67 22.73 0.11
CA SER A 477 16.37 23.00 1.51
C SER A 477 17.62 23.43 2.30
N ALA A 478 18.72 22.75 2.10
CA ALA A 478 20.00 23.07 2.74
C ALA A 478 20.58 24.42 2.24
N ALA A 479 20.60 24.62 0.92
CA ALA A 479 21.15 25.84 0.29
C ALA A 479 20.34 27.10 0.70
N GLN A 480 19.01 26.99 0.73
CA GLN A 480 18.14 28.11 1.07
C GLN A 480 17.81 28.20 2.58
N ARG A 481 18.35 27.30 3.41
CA ARG A 481 18.05 27.21 4.85
C ARG A 481 16.56 27.25 5.16
N THR A 482 15.80 26.47 4.42
CA THR A 482 14.32 26.43 4.49
C THR A 482 13.79 25.02 4.76
N THR A 483 12.47 24.88 4.94
CA THR A 483 11.86 23.57 5.14
C THR A 483 11.81 22.78 3.83
N ARG A 484 11.77 21.45 3.92
CA ARG A 484 11.58 20.58 2.76
C ARG A 484 10.32 20.94 1.96
N SER A 485 9.23 21.31 2.65
CA SER A 485 7.97 21.68 1.99
C SER A 485 8.10 22.98 1.20
N ALA A 486 8.83 23.98 1.71
CA ALA A 486 9.11 25.21 0.97
C ALA A 486 10.07 24.94 -0.20
N ALA A 487 11.14 24.17 0.01
CA ALA A 487 12.07 23.75 -1.05
C ALA A 487 11.36 23.00 -2.19
N ALA A 488 10.40 22.13 -1.85
CA ALA A 488 9.62 21.39 -2.85
C ALA A 488 8.80 22.32 -3.77
N VAL A 489 8.34 23.47 -3.28
CA VAL A 489 7.59 24.45 -4.07
C VAL A 489 8.43 25.11 -5.16
N GLU A 490 9.76 25.17 -5.00
CA GLU A 490 10.65 25.66 -6.07
C GLU A 490 10.51 24.86 -7.37
N LEU A 491 10.31 23.55 -7.22
CA LEU A 491 10.16 22.63 -8.35
C LEU A 491 8.79 22.77 -9.04
N TRP A 492 7.89 23.58 -8.51
CA TRP A 492 6.59 23.86 -9.16
C TRP A 492 6.67 24.91 -10.25
N ARG A 493 7.75 25.70 -10.32
CA ARG A 493 7.89 26.83 -11.29
C ARG A 493 7.48 26.46 -12.72
N PRO A 494 7.95 25.34 -13.33
CA PRO A 494 7.56 24.99 -14.69
C PRO A 494 6.09 24.56 -14.85
N HIS A 495 5.38 24.30 -13.75
CA HIS A 495 4.02 23.77 -13.72
C HIS A 495 2.99 24.76 -13.19
N LEU A 496 3.40 25.96 -12.71
CA LEU A 496 2.52 26.90 -12.02
C LEU A 496 1.47 27.52 -12.95
N LYS A 497 1.81 27.76 -14.22
CA LYS A 497 0.93 28.46 -15.16
C LYS A 497 -0.42 27.76 -15.31
N GLY A 498 -1.46 28.37 -14.81
CA GLY A 498 -2.83 27.85 -14.91
C GLY A 498 -3.10 26.61 -14.05
N ALA A 499 -2.20 26.17 -13.19
CA ALA A 499 -2.34 25.01 -12.31
C ALA A 499 -3.42 25.22 -11.25
N VAL A 500 -3.91 24.11 -10.69
CA VAL A 500 -4.64 24.10 -9.42
C VAL A 500 -3.65 23.69 -8.32
N VAL A 501 -3.38 24.59 -7.39
CA VAL A 501 -2.49 24.32 -6.26
C VAL A 501 -3.31 23.95 -5.04
N ALA A 502 -3.01 22.83 -4.38
CA ALA A 502 -3.70 22.36 -3.17
C ALA A 502 -2.70 22.11 -2.04
N ILE A 503 -2.63 23.05 -1.11
CA ILE A 503 -1.75 23.00 0.07
C ILE A 503 -2.58 22.61 1.27
N GLY A 504 -2.30 21.44 1.84
CA GLY A 504 -3.06 20.84 2.94
C GLY A 504 -2.24 20.55 4.19
N ASN A 505 -0.92 20.70 4.14
CA ASN A 505 -0.07 20.35 5.27
C ASN A 505 0.77 21.53 5.76
N ALA A 506 1.69 22.05 4.92
CA ALA A 506 2.75 22.93 5.39
C ALA A 506 2.47 24.41 5.14
N PRO A 507 2.40 25.26 6.20
CA PRO A 507 2.33 26.72 6.05
C PRO A 507 3.49 27.29 5.23
N THR A 508 4.69 26.73 5.41
CA THR A 508 5.89 27.16 4.70
C THR A 508 5.82 26.91 3.18
N ALA A 509 5.07 25.90 2.73
CA ALA A 509 4.79 25.71 1.30
C ALA A 509 3.90 26.84 0.75
N LEU A 510 2.91 27.29 1.51
CA LEU A 510 2.05 28.40 1.11
C LEU A 510 2.83 29.71 1.07
N PHE A 511 3.61 30.03 2.10
CA PHE A 511 4.48 31.20 2.10
C PHE A 511 5.42 31.20 0.89
N ARG A 512 6.09 30.05 0.62
CA ARG A 512 7.02 29.97 -0.52
C ARG A 512 6.31 30.19 -1.86
N LEU A 513 5.12 29.64 -2.05
CA LEU A 513 4.31 29.92 -3.23
C LEU A 513 4.05 31.42 -3.37
N LEU A 514 3.64 32.10 -2.29
CA LEU A 514 3.35 33.55 -2.31
C LEU A 514 4.61 34.37 -2.64
N GLU A 515 5.77 34.00 -2.11
CA GLU A 515 7.07 34.61 -2.45
C GLU A 515 7.41 34.43 -3.93
N LEU A 516 7.19 33.23 -4.50
CA LEU A 516 7.40 32.99 -5.92
C LEU A 516 6.50 33.86 -6.80
N LEU A 517 5.22 34.00 -6.43
CA LEU A 517 4.27 34.84 -7.14
C LEU A 517 4.65 36.32 -7.05
N ALA A 518 5.11 36.79 -5.89
CA ALA A 518 5.63 38.15 -5.69
C ALA A 518 6.90 38.40 -6.52
N ALA A 519 7.73 37.38 -6.71
CA ALA A 519 8.92 37.42 -7.56
C ALA A 519 8.63 37.27 -9.06
N GLY A 520 7.35 37.28 -9.49
CA GLY A 520 6.95 37.25 -10.89
C GLY A 520 6.81 35.85 -11.49
N ALA A 521 6.74 34.80 -10.71
CA ALA A 521 6.45 33.45 -11.23
C ALA A 521 5.04 33.39 -11.86
N ASP A 522 4.85 32.44 -12.78
CA ASP A 522 3.57 32.18 -13.44
C ASP A 522 2.45 31.92 -12.41
N ARG A 523 1.25 32.42 -12.71
CA ARG A 523 0.12 32.35 -11.79
C ARG A 523 -0.67 31.06 -11.94
N PRO A 524 -0.99 30.36 -10.83
CA PRO A 524 -1.94 29.26 -10.85
C PRO A 524 -3.37 29.80 -11.09
N ALA A 525 -4.22 28.97 -11.65
CA ALA A 525 -5.64 29.28 -11.86
C ALA A 525 -6.42 29.31 -10.53
N LEU A 526 -5.98 28.51 -9.54
CA LEU A 526 -6.61 28.44 -8.22
C LEU A 526 -5.60 27.96 -7.17
N VAL A 527 -5.64 28.59 -5.99
CA VAL A 527 -4.96 28.12 -4.78
C VAL A 527 -5.99 27.64 -3.75
N LEU A 528 -5.91 26.37 -3.37
CA LEU A 528 -6.66 25.75 -2.30
C LEU A 528 -5.77 25.78 -1.04
N GLY A 529 -5.97 26.80 -0.19
CA GLY A 529 -5.12 27.10 0.97
C GLY A 529 -5.67 26.51 2.26
N PHE A 530 -5.33 25.26 2.54
CA PHE A 530 -5.74 24.53 3.73
C PHE A 530 -4.55 24.04 4.59
N PRO A 531 -3.39 24.76 4.68
CA PRO A 531 -2.36 24.32 5.60
C PRO A 531 -2.88 24.33 7.04
N VAL A 532 -2.38 23.38 7.87
CA VAL A 532 -2.78 23.19 9.26
C VAL A 532 -1.60 23.42 10.18
N GLY A 533 -1.83 24.00 11.36
CA GLY A 533 -0.78 24.14 12.35
C GLY A 533 -0.94 25.33 13.31
N PHE A 534 -0.10 25.32 14.34
CA PHE A 534 -0.08 26.38 15.36
C PHE A 534 0.85 27.55 15.01
N VAL A 535 1.80 27.33 14.10
CA VAL A 535 2.80 28.32 13.68
C VAL A 535 2.71 28.54 12.17
N GLY A 536 2.43 29.75 11.74
CA GLY A 536 2.44 30.17 10.35
C GLY A 536 1.18 29.79 9.54
N ALA A 537 0.28 28.94 10.05
CA ALA A 537 -0.86 28.47 9.25
C ALA A 537 -1.95 29.56 9.08
N ALA A 538 -2.26 30.31 10.11
CA ALA A 538 -3.18 31.41 10.02
C ALA A 538 -2.58 32.53 9.16
N GLU A 539 -1.35 32.89 9.45
CA GLU A 539 -0.63 34.00 8.79
C GLU A 539 -0.43 33.76 7.30
N ALA A 540 -0.09 32.54 6.87
CA ALA A 540 0.06 32.22 5.46
C ALA A 540 -1.26 32.33 4.70
N LYS A 541 -2.37 31.92 5.31
CA LYS A 541 -3.71 32.02 4.72
C LYS A 541 -4.22 33.45 4.67
N ASP A 542 -3.98 34.21 5.73
CA ASP A 542 -4.33 35.64 5.78
C ASP A 542 -3.53 36.42 4.71
N THR A 543 -2.25 36.07 4.50
CA THR A 543 -1.44 36.64 3.42
C THR A 543 -2.02 36.30 2.03
N LEU A 544 -2.43 35.03 1.80
CA LEU A 544 -3.09 34.63 0.56
C LEU A 544 -4.41 35.41 0.31
N ILE A 545 -5.21 35.55 1.37
CA ILE A 545 -6.52 36.23 1.31
C ILE A 545 -6.35 37.73 1.05
N GLY A 546 -5.35 38.35 1.66
CA GLY A 546 -5.06 39.77 1.54
C GLY A 546 -4.26 40.19 0.29
N LEU A 547 -3.79 39.23 -0.51
CA LEU A 547 -2.92 39.49 -1.66
C LEU A 547 -3.70 40.17 -2.79
N ALA A 548 -3.54 41.50 -2.93
CA ALA A 548 -4.15 42.27 -3.98
C ALA A 548 -3.68 41.81 -5.37
N GLY A 549 -4.63 41.54 -6.28
CA GLY A 549 -4.31 41.00 -7.60
C GLY A 549 -3.71 39.61 -7.61
N GLY A 550 -3.80 38.85 -6.49
CA GLY A 550 -3.35 37.47 -6.37
C GLY A 550 -4.13 36.46 -7.21
N PRO A 551 -3.78 35.18 -7.17
CA PRO A 551 -4.53 34.11 -7.83
C PRO A 551 -5.91 33.94 -7.18
N ALA A 552 -6.84 33.30 -7.90
CA ALA A 552 -8.08 32.87 -7.27
C ALA A 552 -7.79 31.90 -6.11
N TYR A 553 -8.55 32.00 -5.02
CA TYR A 553 -8.29 31.15 -3.84
C TYR A 553 -9.58 30.66 -3.17
N ILE A 554 -9.46 29.51 -2.47
CA ILE A 554 -10.39 29.02 -1.45
C ILE A 554 -9.53 28.57 -0.27
N ALA A 555 -9.78 29.09 0.94
CA ALA A 555 -8.96 28.84 2.12
C ALA A 555 -9.82 28.77 3.39
N LEU A 556 -9.29 28.17 4.47
CA LEU A 556 -9.84 28.28 5.81
C LEU A 556 -9.01 29.25 6.63
N LYS A 557 -9.63 30.25 7.23
CA LYS A 557 -8.95 31.15 8.17
C LYS A 557 -8.46 30.41 9.42
N GLY A 558 -7.52 31.01 10.15
CA GLY A 558 -7.05 30.46 11.42
C GLY A 558 -6.18 29.20 11.25
N ARG A 559 -6.16 28.34 12.27
CA ARG A 559 -5.23 27.19 12.40
C ARG A 559 -5.74 25.90 11.75
N ARG A 560 -7.05 25.80 11.50
CA ARG A 560 -7.69 24.60 10.93
C ARG A 560 -7.31 24.44 9.46
N GLY A 561 -7.25 23.18 9.03
CA GLY A 561 -6.87 22.79 7.67
C GLY A 561 -6.63 21.29 7.63
N GLY A 562 -5.78 20.86 6.72
CA GLY A 562 -5.34 19.47 6.62
C GLY A 562 -5.43 18.90 5.22
N SER A 563 -4.63 17.86 4.98
CA SER A 563 -4.55 17.18 3.68
C SER A 563 -5.89 16.62 3.20
N ALA A 564 -6.74 16.14 4.13
CA ALA A 564 -8.08 15.65 3.81
C ALA A 564 -8.97 16.75 3.22
N LEU A 565 -8.90 17.97 3.78
CA LEU A 565 -9.69 19.12 3.30
C LEU A 565 -9.19 19.62 1.95
N ALA A 566 -7.87 19.69 1.75
CA ALA A 566 -7.29 20.06 0.45
C ALA A 566 -7.70 19.07 -0.66
N ALA A 567 -7.60 17.78 -0.38
CA ALA A 567 -8.04 16.73 -1.31
C ALA A 567 -9.57 16.76 -1.56
N ALA A 568 -10.37 16.98 -0.52
CA ALA A 568 -11.83 17.09 -0.65
C ALA A 568 -12.23 18.29 -1.53
N ALA A 569 -11.51 19.41 -1.41
CA ALA A 569 -11.72 20.58 -2.26
C ALA A 569 -11.42 20.29 -3.74
N VAL A 570 -10.30 19.61 -4.04
CA VAL A 570 -9.99 19.16 -5.41
C VAL A 570 -11.07 18.22 -5.94
N ASN A 571 -11.47 17.21 -5.14
CA ASN A 571 -12.53 16.25 -5.51
C ASN A 571 -13.89 16.93 -5.74
N ALA A 572 -14.21 17.99 -4.99
CA ALA A 572 -15.44 18.77 -5.16
C ALA A 572 -15.44 19.59 -6.47
N LEU A 573 -14.29 20.12 -6.85
CA LEU A 573 -14.12 20.83 -8.12
C LEU A 573 -14.21 19.86 -9.32
N ALA A 574 -13.61 18.69 -9.21
CA ALA A 574 -13.57 17.66 -10.25
C ALA A 574 -14.94 17.01 -10.51
N ALA A 575 -15.81 16.90 -9.50
CA ALA A 575 -17.10 16.19 -9.59
C ALA A 575 -18.16 16.84 -10.51
N GLY A 576 -17.88 18.01 -11.11
CA GLY A 576 -18.84 18.70 -11.99
C GLY A 576 -20.17 19.06 -11.31
N LYS A 577 -21.29 19.08 -12.08
CA LYS A 577 -22.64 19.40 -11.59
C LYS A 577 -23.40 18.19 -11.00
N ARG A 578 -22.79 16.99 -10.88
CA ARG A 578 -23.49 15.85 -10.27
C ARG A 578 -23.42 15.96 -8.75
N PRO A 579 -24.58 15.89 -8.07
CA PRO A 579 -24.70 16.02 -6.62
C PRO A 579 -24.01 14.90 -5.86
#